data_b07060b90a2a338ac97c192affaec625
#
_entry.id   b07060b90a2a338ac97c192affaec625
#
_cell.length_a   1.000
_cell.length_b   1.000
_cell.length_c   1.000
_cell.angle_alpha   90.00
_cell.angle_beta   90.00
_cell.angle_gamma   90.00
#
_symmetry.space_group_name_H-M   'P 1'
#
loop_
_entity.id
_entity.type
_entity.pdbx_description
1 polymer ?
#
loop_
_entity_poly.entity_id
_entity_poly.type
_entity_poly.pdbx_seq_one_letter_code
_entity_poly.pdbx_strand_id
1 'polypeptide(L)'
;MRRTATTIFLLVLVALLCPYHLQAAPSKVEYLEAKPLSKVVTPHLKPVEAGSKLVYVITWGGDVSLVYGVQEGIFREAGLDVTLTLENDFAKQVQAVLDGKTPYLRGTMGMINAAAEAFKAAGTDLVVIVQLTWSTGGDTMTVRPSVRTPNDLKGKTIALQLYGPHMDYMANILHNAGIRPAQVTLRWLKELTLPTYDTQGTLVDAVSAFTTDDKLDAVMAISPDALKLTSNGTVGTGSEGSVKGAHILLSTKTASRIIADVYAVRKDYFDTHRADVQKFVHAVLRGQEALTEMLANKPSQQAKYRQLLAASADLLLGAPQATADVEGMLGDCEFVFHTGNVAFFTGVGTTRTLTTLTEEIQPAFIDMGLITKRVALQSAGWDYSQLTAGLKNTRAVAAPKFDPERAQQAVEKQLAVEPGAWEIEGTLFVIEITFDPNQSVFVEDRYANDYQKALQIAQTYGGALVVVEGHSDPLGILQAQQKGERKEVLDQMRQVAKNLSLARANSVRSSFIQYCKDHSINVDQSQFIAIGRGVEAPKFNPPRTKEEWAANRRVRFVIKQVEAELSEFKPLGN
;
A
#
# COMPACT_ATOMS: atom_id res chain seq x y z
N MET A 1 -7.27 29.11 94.92
CA MET A 1 -6.17 28.76 94.08
C MET A 1 -6.65 27.76 93.01
N ARG A 2 -7.13 28.23 91.90
CA ARG A 2 -7.45 27.41 90.70
C ARG A 2 -7.05 28.21 89.47
N ARG A 3 -6.08 27.69 88.73
CA ARG A 3 -5.61 28.24 87.45
C ARG A 3 -6.48 27.61 86.35
N THR A 4 -7.18 28.46 85.61
CA THR A 4 -7.91 28.10 84.40
C THR A 4 -6.96 28.21 83.21
N ALA A 5 -6.78 27.10 82.51
CA ALA A 5 -6.02 27.06 81.28
C ALA A 5 -6.99 27.27 80.09
N THR A 6 -6.76 28.30 79.31
CA THR A 6 -7.51 28.61 78.10
C THR A 6 -6.83 27.94 76.92
N THR A 7 -7.51 26.96 76.31
CA THR A 7 -7.01 26.25 75.11
C THR A 7 -7.45 27.02 73.88
N ILE A 8 -6.49 27.55 73.13
CA ILE A 8 -6.72 28.19 71.82
C ILE A 8 -6.76 27.08 70.74
N PHE A 9 -7.94 26.94 70.09
CA PHE A 9 -8.11 26.07 68.92
C PHE A 9 -7.63 26.80 67.65
N LEU A 10 -6.52 26.34 67.06
CA LEU A 10 -6.02 26.85 65.80
C LEU A 10 -6.68 26.06 64.67
N LEU A 11 -7.63 26.69 63.97
CA LEU A 11 -8.28 26.13 62.75
C LEU A 11 -7.26 26.26 61.58
N VAL A 12 -6.66 25.16 61.20
CA VAL A 12 -5.86 25.05 59.97
C VAL A 12 -6.81 24.84 58.79
N LEU A 13 -7.01 25.89 58.00
CA LEU A 13 -7.73 25.85 56.73
C LEU A 13 -6.83 25.16 55.69
N VAL A 14 -6.98 23.85 55.47
CA VAL A 14 -6.37 23.15 54.35
C VAL A 14 -7.12 23.51 53.09
N ALA A 15 -6.63 24.45 52.33
CA ALA A 15 -7.07 24.72 50.97
C ALA A 15 -6.67 23.51 50.09
N LEU A 16 -7.63 22.69 49.74
CA LEU A 16 -7.51 21.67 48.67
C LEU A 16 -7.21 22.39 47.36
N LEU A 17 -5.95 22.52 47.03
CA LEU A 17 -5.49 22.81 45.67
C LEU A 17 -5.82 21.57 44.79
N CYS A 18 -7.02 21.53 44.21
CA CYS A 18 -7.25 20.70 43.04
C CYS A 18 -6.25 21.15 41.98
N PRO A 19 -5.41 20.25 41.44
CA PRO A 19 -4.66 20.59 40.25
C PRO A 19 -5.70 20.76 39.13
N TYR A 20 -5.98 22.00 38.77
CA TYR A 20 -6.57 22.27 37.47
C TYR A 20 -5.62 21.64 36.47
N HIS A 21 -6.03 20.52 35.88
CA HIS A 21 -5.42 20.07 34.63
C HIS A 21 -5.65 21.23 33.66
N LEU A 22 -4.64 22.04 33.45
CA LEU A 22 -4.58 22.87 32.28
C LEU A 22 -4.68 21.88 31.10
N GLN A 23 -5.87 21.72 30.54
CA GLN A 23 -6.02 21.17 29.22
C GLN A 23 -5.18 22.09 28.32
N ALA A 24 -4.03 21.59 27.89
CA ALA A 24 -3.24 22.28 26.90
C ALA A 24 -4.17 22.66 25.75
N ALA A 25 -4.15 23.92 25.33
CA ALA A 25 -4.88 24.33 24.15
C ALA A 25 -4.57 23.33 23.03
N PRO A 26 -5.55 22.90 22.24
CA PRO A 26 -5.31 21.92 21.18
C PRO A 26 -4.14 22.42 20.34
N SER A 27 -3.13 21.58 20.18
CA SER A 27 -1.93 21.92 19.42
C SER A 27 -2.36 22.32 18.01
N LYS A 28 -1.90 23.47 17.54
CA LYS A 28 -2.20 23.94 16.19
C LYS A 28 -1.59 22.96 15.20
N VAL A 29 -2.32 22.60 14.16
CA VAL A 29 -1.81 21.78 13.04
C VAL A 29 -1.38 22.69 11.91
N GLU A 30 -0.17 22.48 11.38
CA GLU A 30 0.33 23.18 10.19
C GLU A 30 0.12 22.32 8.95
N TYR A 31 -0.67 22.82 8.02
CA TYR A 31 -0.85 22.23 6.71
C TYR A 31 0.01 22.93 5.67
N LEU A 32 0.68 22.15 4.84
CA LEU A 32 1.50 22.64 3.74
C LEU A 32 0.66 22.80 2.47
N GLU A 33 1.14 23.66 1.59
CA GLU A 33 0.64 23.78 0.23
C GLU A 33 1.42 22.84 -0.69
N ALA A 34 0.72 22.03 -1.50
CA ALA A 34 1.35 21.22 -2.53
C ALA A 34 2.07 22.11 -3.54
N LYS A 35 3.33 21.81 -3.81
CA LYS A 35 4.16 22.51 -4.81
C LYS A 35 5.00 21.49 -5.56
N PRO A 36 5.32 21.70 -6.84
CA PRO A 36 6.33 20.90 -7.51
C PRO A 36 7.68 21.02 -6.81
N LEU A 37 8.40 19.90 -6.66
CA LEU A 37 9.74 19.92 -6.05
C LEU A 37 10.70 20.87 -6.76
N SER A 38 10.54 21.08 -8.07
CA SER A 38 11.28 22.08 -8.84
C SER A 38 11.10 23.54 -8.36
N LYS A 39 10.10 23.81 -7.50
CA LYS A 39 9.87 25.10 -6.84
C LYS A 39 10.34 25.13 -5.38
N VAL A 40 10.70 23.97 -4.83
CA VAL A 40 11.16 23.82 -3.43
C VAL A 40 12.67 23.74 -3.36
N VAL A 41 13.28 22.97 -4.28
CA VAL A 41 14.74 22.85 -4.38
C VAL A 41 15.32 23.88 -5.35
N THR A 42 16.63 24.12 -5.25
CA THR A 42 17.35 24.92 -6.23
C THR A 42 17.80 24.03 -7.38
N PRO A 43 17.19 24.09 -8.57
CA PRO A 43 17.48 23.17 -9.67
C PRO A 43 18.78 23.58 -10.39
N HIS A 44 19.90 23.50 -9.69
CA HIS A 44 21.23 23.75 -10.21
C HIS A 44 22.09 22.51 -10.06
N LEU A 45 22.58 21.98 -11.17
CA LEU A 45 23.36 20.75 -11.19
C LEU A 45 24.85 21.03 -10.94
N LYS A 46 25.39 20.51 -9.82
CA LYS A 46 26.81 20.52 -9.56
C LYS A 46 27.43 19.16 -9.92
N PRO A 47 28.70 19.09 -10.32
CA PRO A 47 29.43 17.83 -10.48
C PRO A 47 29.34 16.98 -9.19
N VAL A 48 29.27 15.66 -9.35
CA VAL A 48 29.32 14.76 -8.20
C VAL A 48 30.71 14.85 -7.56
N GLU A 49 30.74 14.96 -6.24
CA GLU A 49 31.98 15.03 -5.46
C GLU A 49 32.84 13.80 -5.72
N ALA A 50 34.08 14.00 -6.09
CA ALA A 50 35.01 12.91 -6.37
C ALA A 50 35.18 12.01 -5.12
N GLY A 51 35.00 10.69 -5.30
CA GLY A 51 35.09 9.73 -4.20
C GLY A 51 33.94 9.79 -3.20
N SER A 52 32.78 10.37 -3.59
CA SER A 52 31.59 10.35 -2.74
C SER A 52 31.21 8.91 -2.37
N LYS A 53 31.10 8.66 -1.07
CA LYS A 53 30.73 7.36 -0.47
C LYS A 53 29.28 7.36 0.01
N LEU A 54 28.63 8.52 -0.02
CA LEU A 54 27.33 8.75 0.56
C LEU A 54 26.22 8.03 -0.23
N VAL A 55 25.48 7.22 0.48
CA VAL A 55 24.23 6.59 0.00
C VAL A 55 23.15 6.83 1.04
N TYR A 56 22.10 7.52 0.65
CA TYR A 56 20.97 7.73 1.55
C TYR A 56 20.15 6.46 1.72
N VAL A 57 19.65 6.28 2.93
CA VAL A 57 18.63 5.30 3.32
C VAL A 57 17.45 6.06 3.95
N ILE A 58 16.31 5.43 4.02
CA ILE A 58 15.12 5.96 4.70
C ILE A 58 14.68 4.98 5.79
N THR A 59 13.79 5.41 6.68
CA THR A 59 13.21 4.55 7.71
C THR A 59 12.26 3.54 7.07
N TRP A 60 12.83 2.43 6.56
CA TRP A 60 12.09 1.36 5.88
C TRP A 60 12.81 0.01 5.99
N GLY A 61 12.01 -1.09 6.06
CA GLY A 61 12.55 -2.45 6.18
C GLY A 61 13.44 -2.90 5.03
N GLY A 62 13.20 -2.40 3.82
CA GLY A 62 14.01 -2.69 2.64
C GLY A 62 15.47 -2.24 2.78
N ASP A 63 15.71 -1.16 3.52
CA ASP A 63 17.05 -0.58 3.72
C ASP A 63 17.92 -1.41 4.70
N VAL A 64 17.32 -2.31 5.49
CA VAL A 64 18.05 -3.26 6.34
C VAL A 64 18.98 -4.16 5.50
N SER A 65 18.62 -4.46 4.25
CA SER A 65 19.48 -5.24 3.35
C SER A 65 20.76 -4.51 2.97
N LEU A 66 20.73 -3.17 2.90
CA LEU A 66 21.91 -2.35 2.66
C LEU A 66 22.80 -2.32 3.91
N VAL A 67 22.20 -2.15 5.10
CA VAL A 67 22.93 -2.21 6.38
C VAL A 67 23.65 -3.55 6.49
N TYR A 68 22.97 -4.65 6.22
CA TYR A 68 23.57 -5.98 6.21
C TYR A 68 24.68 -6.12 5.15
N GLY A 69 24.44 -5.61 3.96
CA GLY A 69 25.45 -5.62 2.87
C GLY A 69 26.73 -4.86 3.22
N VAL A 70 26.62 -3.74 3.96
CA VAL A 70 27.78 -2.99 4.45
C VAL A 70 28.49 -3.76 5.56
N GLN A 71 27.77 -4.32 6.53
CA GLN A 71 28.32 -5.10 7.65
C GLN A 71 29.08 -6.33 7.15
N GLU A 72 28.53 -7.05 6.16
CA GLU A 72 29.16 -8.24 5.56
C GLU A 72 30.27 -7.90 4.56
N GLY A 73 30.50 -6.61 4.29
CA GLY A 73 31.56 -6.19 3.35
C GLY A 73 31.21 -6.41 1.87
N ILE A 74 29.93 -6.71 1.53
CA ILE A 74 29.50 -7.01 0.15
C ILE A 74 29.81 -5.86 -0.81
N PHE A 75 29.58 -4.61 -0.37
CA PHE A 75 29.92 -3.43 -1.17
C PHE A 75 31.42 -3.29 -1.36
N ARG A 76 32.21 -3.55 -0.31
CA ARG A 76 33.68 -3.50 -0.37
C ARG A 76 34.28 -4.56 -1.29
N GLU A 77 33.72 -5.77 -1.29
CA GLU A 77 34.08 -6.83 -2.24
C GLU A 77 33.81 -6.42 -3.69
N ALA A 78 32.75 -5.62 -3.92
CA ALA A 78 32.44 -5.05 -5.23
C ALA A 78 33.37 -3.86 -5.61
N GLY A 79 34.30 -3.48 -4.74
CA GLY A 79 35.17 -2.31 -4.93
C GLY A 79 34.48 -0.98 -4.66
N LEU A 80 33.38 -0.99 -3.87
CA LEU A 80 32.62 0.19 -3.52
C LEU A 80 32.81 0.51 -2.02
N ASP A 81 33.14 1.74 -1.72
CA ASP A 81 33.19 2.26 -0.35
C ASP A 81 31.91 3.05 -0.10
N VAL A 82 30.97 2.47 0.66
CA VAL A 82 29.63 3.00 0.89
C VAL A 82 29.47 3.41 2.33
N THR A 83 28.98 4.63 2.56
CA THR A 83 28.56 5.16 3.86
C THR A 83 27.04 5.41 3.80
N LEU A 84 26.30 4.63 4.58
CA LEU A 84 24.84 4.80 4.68
C LEU A 84 24.51 5.95 5.61
N THR A 85 23.61 6.81 5.20
CA THR A 85 23.13 7.97 5.98
C THR A 85 21.61 8.07 5.89
N LEU A 86 20.94 8.16 7.04
CA LEU A 86 19.50 8.36 7.09
C LEU A 86 19.14 9.79 6.66
N GLU A 87 18.23 9.90 5.70
CA GLU A 87 17.58 11.18 5.36
C GLU A 87 16.12 10.91 4.91
N ASN A 88 15.19 11.19 5.80
CA ASN A 88 13.75 11.02 5.53
C ASN A 88 13.13 12.24 4.83
N ASP A 89 13.77 13.41 4.89
CA ASP A 89 13.32 14.60 4.16
C ASP A 89 13.72 14.48 2.69
N PHE A 90 12.76 14.06 1.87
CA PHE A 90 13.02 13.79 0.46
C PHE A 90 13.46 15.03 -0.33
N ALA A 91 12.98 16.23 0.02
CA ALA A 91 13.42 17.46 -0.63
C ALA A 91 14.92 17.73 -0.34
N LYS A 92 15.40 17.41 0.87
CA LYS A 92 16.83 17.48 1.19
C LYS A 92 17.65 16.44 0.43
N GLN A 93 17.16 15.20 0.27
CA GLN A 93 17.83 14.22 -0.58
C GLN A 93 17.97 14.73 -2.02
N VAL A 94 16.88 15.24 -2.61
CA VAL A 94 16.87 15.80 -3.97
C VAL A 94 17.89 16.94 -4.09
N GLN A 95 17.91 17.87 -3.13
CA GLN A 95 18.88 18.98 -3.14
C GLN A 95 20.32 18.48 -3.02
N ALA A 96 20.58 17.50 -2.16
CA ALA A 96 21.91 16.92 -1.99
C ALA A 96 22.42 16.23 -3.27
N VAL A 97 21.55 15.54 -4.01
CA VAL A 97 21.90 14.93 -5.29
C VAL A 97 22.17 16.01 -6.36
N LEU A 98 21.38 17.07 -6.40
CA LEU A 98 21.61 18.23 -7.28
C LEU A 98 22.92 18.95 -6.94
N ASP A 99 23.25 19.07 -5.67
CA ASP A 99 24.49 19.64 -5.18
C ASP A 99 25.73 18.72 -5.37
N GLY A 100 25.53 17.50 -5.89
CA GLY A 100 26.61 16.56 -6.17
C GLY A 100 27.18 15.83 -4.96
N LYS A 101 26.52 15.87 -3.80
CA LYS A 101 26.96 15.15 -2.58
C LYS A 101 26.95 13.64 -2.78
N THR A 102 25.98 13.14 -3.53
CA THR A 102 25.82 11.75 -3.95
C THR A 102 25.14 11.71 -5.31
N PRO A 103 25.40 10.70 -6.15
CA PRO A 103 24.63 10.53 -7.39
C PRO A 103 23.30 9.79 -7.17
N TYR A 104 23.12 9.12 -6.03
CA TYR A 104 22.03 8.21 -5.75
C TYR A 104 20.90 8.91 -5.01
N LEU A 105 19.66 8.67 -5.47
CA LEU A 105 18.41 9.15 -4.86
C LEU A 105 17.59 7.94 -4.41
N ARG A 106 17.25 7.89 -3.12
CA ARG A 106 16.43 6.84 -2.49
C ARG A 106 15.00 7.33 -2.33
N GLY A 107 14.03 6.57 -2.81
CA GLY A 107 12.62 6.90 -2.60
C GLY A 107 11.68 5.82 -3.12
N THR A 108 10.37 6.05 -3.03
CA THR A 108 9.36 5.27 -3.73
C THR A 108 9.22 5.75 -5.18
N MET A 109 8.53 4.97 -6.02
CA MET A 109 8.23 5.42 -7.39
C MET A 109 7.47 6.74 -7.40
N GLY A 110 6.56 6.99 -6.45
CA GLY A 110 5.89 8.28 -6.30
C GLY A 110 6.87 9.42 -6.03
N MET A 111 7.76 9.23 -5.06
CA MET A 111 8.77 10.22 -4.70
C MET A 111 9.70 10.54 -5.90
N ILE A 112 10.18 9.52 -6.60
CA ILE A 112 11.04 9.69 -7.79
C ILE A 112 10.31 10.41 -8.93
N ASN A 113 9.02 10.11 -9.16
CA ASN A 113 8.20 10.83 -10.14
C ASN A 113 8.01 12.31 -9.77
N ALA A 114 7.83 12.62 -8.48
CA ALA A 114 7.75 14.01 -8.02
C ALA A 114 9.07 14.78 -8.21
N ALA A 115 10.23 14.09 -8.11
CA ALA A 115 11.54 14.70 -8.29
C ALA A 115 11.91 14.91 -9.77
N ALA A 116 11.37 14.13 -10.69
CA ALA A 116 11.80 14.11 -12.09
C ALA A 116 11.81 15.51 -12.75
N GLU A 117 10.81 16.33 -12.44
CA GLU A 117 10.74 17.70 -12.97
C GLU A 117 11.87 18.61 -12.46
N ALA A 118 12.32 18.43 -11.21
CA ALA A 118 13.41 19.20 -10.64
C ALA A 118 14.75 18.87 -11.34
N PHE A 119 15.01 17.58 -11.58
CA PHE A 119 16.21 17.15 -12.32
C PHE A 119 16.17 17.61 -13.77
N LYS A 120 15.01 17.54 -14.42
CA LYS A 120 14.86 18.05 -15.80
C LYS A 120 15.09 19.55 -15.87
N ALA A 121 14.65 20.32 -14.89
CA ALA A 121 14.90 21.76 -14.79
C ALA A 121 16.39 22.07 -14.55
N ALA A 122 17.11 21.17 -13.87
CA ALA A 122 18.55 21.28 -13.66
C ALA A 122 19.41 20.82 -14.85
N GLY A 123 18.80 20.32 -15.92
CA GLY A 123 19.49 19.92 -17.17
C GLY A 123 19.92 18.43 -17.21
N THR A 124 19.40 17.58 -16.31
CA THR A 124 19.63 16.13 -16.35
C THR A 124 18.31 15.38 -16.22
N ASP A 125 18.33 14.06 -16.35
CA ASP A 125 17.19 13.18 -16.10
C ASP A 125 17.51 12.26 -14.90
N LEU A 126 16.50 11.52 -14.43
CA LEU A 126 16.66 10.42 -13.49
C LEU A 126 16.62 9.08 -14.22
N VAL A 127 17.51 8.19 -13.84
CA VAL A 127 17.55 6.79 -14.28
C VAL A 127 17.24 5.91 -13.08
N VAL A 128 16.14 5.17 -13.11
CA VAL A 128 15.80 4.19 -12.07
C VAL A 128 16.67 2.94 -12.32
N ILE A 129 17.43 2.54 -11.31
CA ILE A 129 18.50 1.55 -11.45
C ILE A 129 18.20 0.20 -10.79
N VAL A 130 17.39 0.19 -9.72
CA VAL A 130 17.02 -1.02 -8.99
C VAL A 130 15.75 -0.78 -8.20
N GLN A 131 14.87 -1.77 -8.15
CA GLN A 131 13.79 -1.87 -7.19
C GLN A 131 14.26 -2.71 -6.01
N LEU A 132 14.03 -2.21 -4.79
CA LEU A 132 14.40 -2.87 -3.55
C LEU A 132 13.28 -3.78 -3.06
N THR A 133 12.12 -3.17 -2.80
CA THR A 133 10.97 -3.85 -2.18
C THR A 133 9.65 -3.35 -2.74
N TRP A 134 8.61 -4.10 -2.42
CA TRP A 134 7.24 -3.61 -2.35
C TRP A 134 6.84 -3.43 -0.88
N SER A 135 6.03 -2.42 -0.56
CA SER A 135 5.33 -2.37 0.72
C SER A 135 4.21 -3.42 0.73
N THR A 136 4.22 -4.29 1.73
CA THR A 136 3.29 -5.42 1.87
C THR A 136 2.65 -5.52 3.26
N GLY A 137 2.53 -4.38 3.95
CA GLY A 137 1.94 -4.30 5.28
C GLY A 137 2.18 -2.98 6.00
N GLY A 138 3.22 -2.24 5.59
CA GLY A 138 3.68 -1.06 6.30
C GLY A 138 2.79 0.17 6.20
N ASP A 139 1.92 0.26 5.19
CA ASP A 139 1.17 1.47 4.89
C ASP A 139 -0.32 1.24 4.86
N THR A 140 -1.09 2.21 5.37
CA THR A 140 -2.54 2.11 5.54
C THR A 140 -3.25 3.41 5.19
N MET A 141 -4.55 3.27 4.89
CA MET A 141 -5.51 4.36 4.97
C MET A 141 -6.47 4.08 6.13
N THR A 142 -6.41 4.92 7.15
CA THR A 142 -7.35 4.90 8.29
C THR A 142 -8.41 5.97 8.10
N VAL A 143 -9.67 5.63 8.34
CA VAL A 143 -10.83 6.49 8.03
C VAL A 143 -11.79 6.61 9.20
N ARG A 144 -12.60 7.68 9.20
CA ARG A 144 -13.73 7.83 10.11
C ARG A 144 -14.95 6.99 9.66
N PRO A 145 -15.95 6.74 10.52
CA PRO A 145 -17.10 5.86 10.24
C PRO A 145 -17.92 6.20 8.99
N SER A 146 -17.83 7.44 8.51
CA SER A 146 -18.56 7.89 7.31
C SER A 146 -17.98 7.35 5.99
N VAL A 147 -16.78 6.77 6.03
CA VAL A 147 -16.11 6.18 4.86
C VAL A 147 -16.06 4.66 5.08
N ARG A 148 -16.72 3.89 4.23
CA ARG A 148 -16.79 2.42 4.32
C ARG A 148 -16.15 1.71 3.14
N THR A 149 -16.10 2.39 2.00
CA THR A 149 -15.51 1.91 0.76
C THR A 149 -14.64 3.01 0.15
N PRO A 150 -13.70 2.70 -0.75
CA PRO A 150 -12.92 3.71 -1.45
C PRO A 150 -13.80 4.72 -2.23
N ASN A 151 -14.99 4.34 -2.68
CA ASN A 151 -15.91 5.25 -3.38
C ASN A 151 -16.44 6.37 -2.48
N ASP A 152 -16.52 6.14 -1.17
CA ASP A 152 -16.98 7.12 -0.19
C ASP A 152 -15.98 8.26 0.04
N LEU A 153 -14.75 8.13 -0.49
CA LEU A 153 -13.72 9.18 -0.41
C LEU A 153 -14.08 10.43 -1.22
N LYS A 154 -15.02 10.33 -2.16
CA LYS A 154 -15.45 11.49 -2.96
C LYS A 154 -16.00 12.60 -2.05
N GLY A 155 -15.43 13.80 -2.19
CA GLY A 155 -15.78 14.97 -1.36
C GLY A 155 -15.14 14.98 0.02
N LYS A 156 -14.31 14.00 0.37
CA LYS A 156 -13.68 13.85 1.68
C LYS A 156 -12.37 14.61 1.82
N THR A 157 -11.98 14.87 3.06
CA THR A 157 -10.72 15.53 3.42
C THR A 157 -9.75 14.49 3.98
N ILE A 158 -8.57 14.39 3.36
CA ILE A 158 -7.60 13.33 3.60
C ILE A 158 -6.24 13.95 3.96
N ALA A 159 -5.66 13.53 5.09
CA ALA A 159 -4.33 13.95 5.53
C ALA A 159 -3.25 12.96 5.07
N LEU A 160 -2.12 13.47 4.58
CA LEU A 160 -0.96 12.67 4.20
C LEU A 160 0.32 13.51 4.16
N GLN A 161 1.47 12.84 4.19
CA GLN A 161 2.77 13.50 4.10
C GLN A 161 3.04 14.02 2.67
N LEU A 162 3.53 15.25 2.55
CA LEU A 162 4.01 15.83 1.29
C LEU A 162 5.39 15.25 0.94
N TYR A 163 5.57 14.81 -0.29
CA TYR A 163 6.77 14.13 -0.82
C TYR A 163 7.12 12.81 -0.10
N GLY A 164 6.16 12.23 0.60
CA GLY A 164 6.30 10.95 1.29
C GLY A 164 5.80 9.75 0.47
N PRO A 165 5.87 8.55 1.06
CA PRO A 165 5.56 7.28 0.37
C PRO A 165 4.08 7.09 0.03
N HIS A 166 3.19 7.92 0.57
CA HIS A 166 1.74 7.74 0.40
C HIS A 166 1.14 8.48 -0.79
N MET A 167 1.93 9.29 -1.52
CA MET A 167 1.39 10.09 -2.63
C MET A 167 0.90 9.21 -3.78
N ASP A 168 1.70 8.24 -4.19
CA ASP A 168 1.33 7.27 -5.25
C ASP A 168 0.28 6.28 -4.77
N TYR A 169 0.28 5.90 -3.50
CA TYR A 169 -0.77 5.08 -2.92
C TYR A 169 -2.13 5.81 -2.99
N MET A 170 -2.18 7.08 -2.60
CA MET A 170 -3.39 7.91 -2.72
C MET A 170 -3.84 8.05 -4.18
N ALA A 171 -2.91 8.31 -5.11
CA ALA A 171 -3.20 8.38 -6.53
C ALA A 171 -3.86 7.10 -7.05
N ASN A 172 -3.32 5.93 -6.68
CA ASN A 172 -3.85 4.63 -7.07
C ASN A 172 -5.25 4.35 -6.47
N ILE A 173 -5.45 4.64 -5.17
CA ILE A 173 -6.77 4.47 -4.52
C ILE A 173 -7.82 5.30 -5.25
N LEU A 174 -7.55 6.57 -5.50
CA LEU A 174 -8.49 7.47 -6.18
C LEU A 174 -8.77 7.01 -7.62
N HIS A 175 -7.73 6.60 -8.37
CA HIS A 175 -7.87 6.08 -9.73
C HIS A 175 -8.80 4.87 -9.78
N ASN A 176 -8.56 3.88 -8.92
CA ASN A 176 -9.35 2.64 -8.89
C ASN A 176 -10.80 2.87 -8.39
N ALA A 177 -11.01 3.87 -7.54
CA ALA A 177 -12.35 4.31 -7.12
C ALA A 177 -13.05 5.18 -8.18
N GLY A 178 -12.41 5.51 -9.31
CA GLY A 178 -12.95 6.41 -10.32
C GLY A 178 -13.10 7.85 -9.84
N ILE A 179 -12.31 8.27 -8.86
CA ILE A 179 -12.31 9.60 -8.25
C ILE A 179 -11.11 10.38 -8.77
N ARG A 180 -11.34 11.57 -9.33
CA ARG A 180 -10.25 12.47 -9.69
C ARG A 180 -9.70 13.17 -8.43
N PRO A 181 -8.39 13.47 -8.32
CA PRO A 181 -7.82 14.20 -7.18
C PRO A 181 -8.55 15.50 -6.84
N ALA A 182 -9.04 16.23 -7.81
CA ALA A 182 -9.84 17.45 -7.60
C ALA A 182 -11.22 17.22 -6.93
N GLN A 183 -11.63 15.97 -6.75
CA GLN A 183 -12.90 15.62 -6.08
C GLN A 183 -12.72 15.26 -4.60
N VAL A 184 -11.49 15.35 -4.08
CA VAL A 184 -11.16 15.23 -2.65
C VAL A 184 -10.39 16.47 -2.21
N THR A 185 -10.30 16.69 -0.90
CA THR A 185 -9.44 17.73 -0.32
C THR A 185 -8.24 17.07 0.32
N LEU A 186 -7.05 17.23 -0.27
CA LEU A 186 -5.81 16.74 0.31
C LEU A 186 -5.24 17.77 1.28
N ARG A 187 -4.88 17.34 2.48
CA ARG A 187 -4.21 18.12 3.52
C ARG A 187 -2.79 17.57 3.69
N TRP A 188 -1.84 18.35 3.25
CA TRP A 188 -0.44 17.97 3.23
C TRP A 188 0.25 18.34 4.53
N LEU A 189 1.04 17.42 5.07
CA LEU A 189 1.86 17.64 6.25
C LEU A 189 3.32 17.34 5.95
N LYS A 190 4.20 17.81 6.83
CA LYS A 190 5.63 17.68 6.63
C LYS A 190 6.12 16.28 6.96
N GLU A 191 5.60 15.70 8.05
CA GLU A 191 6.12 14.47 8.62
C GLU A 191 5.10 13.33 8.53
N LEU A 192 5.60 12.10 8.59
CA LEU A 192 4.81 10.88 8.42
C LEU A 192 4.31 10.34 9.75
N THR A 193 5.19 10.23 10.75
CA THR A 193 4.95 9.48 11.99
C THR A 193 4.64 10.38 13.19
N LEU A 194 4.06 9.79 14.24
CA LEU A 194 3.58 10.39 15.49
C LEU A 194 4.59 10.46 16.61
N PRO A 195 4.43 11.42 17.51
CA PRO A 195 3.99 12.77 17.25
C PRO A 195 5.20 13.60 16.83
N THR A 196 5.07 14.40 15.79
CA THR A 196 6.15 15.28 15.36
C THR A 196 5.70 16.74 15.49
N TYR A 197 6.53 17.53 16.20
CA TYR A 197 6.34 18.94 16.42
C TYR A 197 7.45 19.74 15.75
N ASP A 198 7.11 20.91 15.24
CA ASP A 198 8.10 21.89 14.82
C ASP A 198 8.79 22.55 16.05
N THR A 199 9.70 23.48 15.80
CA THR A 199 10.40 24.24 16.85
C THR A 199 9.50 25.18 17.66
N GLN A 200 8.26 25.41 17.21
CA GLN A 200 7.27 26.25 17.87
C GLN A 200 6.21 25.41 18.61
N GLY A 201 6.32 24.08 18.61
CA GLY A 201 5.38 23.18 19.24
C GLY A 201 4.09 22.94 18.41
N THR A 202 4.15 23.22 17.10
CA THR A 202 3.04 22.96 16.17
C THR A 202 3.13 21.53 15.65
N LEU A 203 2.00 20.83 15.57
CA LEU A 203 1.93 19.48 15.00
C LEU A 203 2.13 19.52 13.48
N VAL A 204 3.01 18.69 12.97
CA VAL A 204 3.42 18.66 11.55
C VAL A 204 3.27 17.28 10.91
N ASP A 205 2.71 16.30 11.62
CA ASP A 205 2.47 14.94 11.11
C ASP A 205 0.99 14.65 10.83
N ALA A 206 0.75 13.77 9.87
CA ALA A 206 -0.59 13.45 9.37
C ALA A 206 -1.47 12.75 10.42
N VAL A 207 -0.89 11.91 11.26
CA VAL A 207 -1.62 11.09 12.23
C VAL A 207 -2.08 11.92 13.42
N SER A 208 -1.21 12.79 13.94
CA SER A 208 -1.58 13.76 14.98
C SER A 208 -2.64 14.75 14.48
N ALA A 209 -2.55 15.17 13.20
CA ALA A 209 -3.59 15.97 12.57
C ALA A 209 -4.94 15.27 12.61
N PHE A 210 -5.00 13.97 12.25
CA PHE A 210 -6.24 13.20 12.26
C PHE A 210 -6.88 13.04 13.64
N THR A 211 -6.07 13.02 14.71
CA THR A 211 -6.58 12.97 16.09
C THR A 211 -7.08 14.32 16.60
N THR A 212 -6.56 15.42 16.07
CA THR A 212 -6.84 16.78 16.56
C THR A 212 -7.80 17.59 15.68
N ASP A 213 -7.86 17.30 14.38
CA ASP A 213 -8.76 17.95 13.42
C ASP A 213 -9.88 17.00 13.00
N ASP A 214 -11.07 17.20 13.56
CA ASP A 214 -12.27 16.39 13.30
C ASP A 214 -12.87 16.60 11.90
N LYS A 215 -12.37 17.58 11.13
CA LYS A 215 -12.73 17.79 9.72
C LYS A 215 -12.01 16.83 8.77
N LEU A 216 -10.97 16.14 9.25
CA LEU A 216 -10.32 15.10 8.47
C LEU A 216 -11.16 13.82 8.48
N ASP A 217 -11.53 13.32 7.31
CA ASP A 217 -12.28 12.07 7.13
C ASP A 217 -11.35 10.85 7.08
N ALA A 218 -10.12 11.04 6.60
CA ALA A 218 -9.15 9.98 6.41
C ALA A 218 -7.71 10.46 6.65
N VAL A 219 -6.83 9.51 6.93
CA VAL A 219 -5.38 9.73 7.05
C VAL A 219 -4.62 8.56 6.43
N MET A 220 -3.55 8.88 5.72
CA MET A 220 -2.53 7.91 5.33
C MET A 220 -1.51 7.78 6.46
N ALA A 221 -1.28 6.57 6.92
CA ALA A 221 -0.45 6.29 8.09
C ALA A 221 0.38 5.01 7.89
N ILE A 222 1.47 4.88 8.63
CA ILE A 222 2.18 3.60 8.77
C ILE A 222 1.42 2.67 9.72
N SER A 223 1.64 1.35 9.57
CA SER A 223 0.91 0.33 10.33
C SER A 223 0.91 0.53 11.85
N PRO A 224 2.02 0.83 12.55
CA PRO A 224 2.00 1.05 14.00
C PRO A 224 1.07 2.19 14.42
N ASP A 225 1.08 3.29 13.67
CA ASP A 225 0.23 4.45 13.95
C ASP A 225 -1.25 4.15 13.68
N ALA A 226 -1.54 3.42 12.60
CA ALA A 226 -2.90 2.99 12.28
C ALA A 226 -3.49 2.05 13.35
N LEU A 227 -2.68 1.10 13.86
CA LEU A 227 -3.10 0.23 14.97
C LEU A 227 -3.45 1.04 16.22
N LYS A 228 -2.69 2.09 16.53
CA LYS A 228 -2.99 2.99 17.64
C LYS A 228 -4.31 3.75 17.40
N LEU A 229 -4.51 4.30 16.19
CA LEU A 229 -5.73 5.03 15.83
C LEU A 229 -7.00 4.15 15.91
N THR A 230 -6.87 2.84 15.69
CA THR A 230 -7.99 1.90 15.52
C THR A 230 -8.10 0.86 16.63
N SER A 231 -7.54 1.11 17.81
CA SER A 231 -7.56 0.14 18.93
C SER A 231 -7.08 -1.25 18.50
N ASN A 232 -5.82 -1.33 18.05
CA ASN A 232 -5.14 -2.54 17.54
C ASN A 232 -5.78 -3.16 16.29
N GLY A 233 -6.17 -2.32 15.33
CA GLY A 233 -6.67 -2.77 14.03
C GLY A 233 -8.15 -3.15 14.02
N THR A 234 -8.86 -2.93 15.12
CA THR A 234 -10.31 -3.11 15.20
C THR A 234 -11.05 -1.79 14.88
N VAL A 235 -11.91 -1.33 15.75
CA VAL A 235 -12.59 -0.03 15.62
C VAL A 235 -12.18 0.85 16.79
N GLY A 236 -11.69 2.05 16.50
CA GLY A 236 -11.24 3.00 17.52
C GLY A 236 -12.31 3.31 18.56
N THR A 237 -11.94 3.21 19.84
CA THR A 237 -12.86 3.45 20.95
C THR A 237 -12.94 4.92 21.33
N GLY A 238 -11.98 5.74 20.94
CA GLY A 238 -11.78 7.11 21.40
C GLY A 238 -10.98 7.20 22.70
N SER A 239 -10.44 6.08 23.18
CA SER A 239 -9.55 5.99 24.34
C SER A 239 -8.12 5.70 23.91
N GLU A 240 -7.14 5.99 24.78
CA GLU A 240 -5.73 5.63 24.60
C GLU A 240 -5.10 6.13 23.28
N GLY A 241 -5.55 7.28 22.79
CA GLY A 241 -5.06 7.89 21.53
C GLY A 241 -5.73 7.34 20.26
N SER A 242 -6.71 6.43 20.40
CA SER A 242 -7.53 5.99 19.28
C SER A 242 -8.60 7.02 18.92
N VAL A 243 -9.05 7.03 17.67
CA VAL A 243 -10.12 7.90 17.17
C VAL A 243 -11.43 7.12 17.14
N LYS A 244 -12.46 7.62 17.84
CA LYS A 244 -13.75 6.92 17.96
C LYS A 244 -14.35 6.56 16.60
N GLY A 245 -14.58 5.27 16.40
CA GLY A 245 -15.15 4.70 15.18
C GLY A 245 -14.19 4.61 14.00
N ALA A 246 -12.93 5.05 14.15
CA ALA A 246 -11.94 4.92 13.10
C ALA A 246 -11.60 3.46 12.83
N HIS A 247 -11.38 3.13 11.57
CA HIS A 247 -10.99 1.78 11.13
C HIS A 247 -10.04 1.86 9.92
N ILE A 248 -9.31 0.80 9.68
CA ILE A 248 -8.45 0.68 8.51
C ILE A 248 -9.31 0.33 7.30
N LEU A 249 -9.36 1.23 6.32
CA LEU A 249 -10.07 1.02 5.06
C LEU A 249 -9.26 0.16 4.10
N LEU A 250 -7.96 0.42 4.03
CA LEU A 250 -7.01 -0.22 3.11
C LEU A 250 -5.64 -0.34 3.76
N SER A 251 -4.93 -1.42 3.45
CA SER A 251 -3.52 -1.56 3.79
C SER A 251 -2.72 -2.12 2.61
N THR A 252 -1.41 -1.94 2.63
CA THR A 252 -0.52 -2.55 1.64
C THR A 252 -0.38 -4.06 1.82
N LYS A 253 -0.97 -4.67 2.87
CA LYS A 253 -1.19 -6.13 2.90
C LYS A 253 -2.06 -6.60 1.75
N THR A 254 -3.13 -5.87 1.47
CA THR A 254 -4.01 -6.12 0.32
C THR A 254 -3.51 -5.46 -0.95
N ALA A 255 -3.09 -4.20 -0.87
CA ALA A 255 -2.64 -3.38 -1.99
C ALA A 255 -1.11 -3.50 -2.20
N SER A 256 -0.61 -4.72 -2.34
CA SER A 256 0.81 -5.07 -2.16
C SER A 256 1.72 -4.73 -3.36
N ARG A 257 1.21 -4.09 -4.41
CA ARG A 257 1.99 -3.73 -5.61
C ARG A 257 1.75 -2.28 -6.04
N ILE A 258 1.67 -1.38 -5.07
CA ILE A 258 1.52 0.06 -5.31
C ILE A 258 2.81 0.79 -4.96
N ILE A 259 3.27 0.70 -3.72
CA ILE A 259 4.47 1.39 -3.25
C ILE A 259 5.69 0.53 -3.58
N ALA A 260 6.41 0.94 -4.61
CA ALA A 260 7.68 0.34 -5.04
C ALA A 260 8.85 1.19 -4.55
N ASP A 261 9.70 0.63 -3.71
CA ASP A 261 10.92 1.26 -3.25
C ASP A 261 12.05 1.08 -4.24
N VAL A 262 12.71 2.17 -4.60
CA VAL A 262 13.72 2.17 -5.66
C VAL A 262 14.94 3.03 -5.30
N TYR A 263 16.04 2.79 -6.00
CA TYR A 263 17.07 3.77 -6.21
C TYR A 263 17.02 4.31 -7.64
N ALA A 264 17.17 5.62 -7.76
CA ALA A 264 17.45 6.29 -9.00
C ALA A 264 18.83 6.96 -8.93
N VAL A 265 19.40 7.25 -10.08
CA VAL A 265 20.66 7.96 -10.22
C VAL A 265 20.52 9.07 -11.25
N ARG A 266 21.22 10.18 -11.05
CA ARG A 266 21.24 11.26 -12.05
C ARG A 266 21.93 10.79 -13.35
N LYS A 267 21.32 11.10 -14.48
CA LYS A 267 21.73 10.54 -15.78
C LYS A 267 23.14 10.93 -16.21
N ASP A 268 23.57 12.16 -15.97
CA ASP A 268 24.91 12.63 -16.32
C ASP A 268 26.02 11.83 -15.62
N TYR A 269 25.79 11.41 -14.36
CA TYR A 269 26.67 10.50 -13.66
C TYR A 269 26.57 9.07 -14.20
N PHE A 270 25.33 8.59 -14.41
CA PHE A 270 25.09 7.24 -14.94
C PHE A 270 25.80 6.98 -16.27
N ASP A 271 25.75 7.95 -17.18
CA ASP A 271 26.35 7.81 -18.52
C ASP A 271 27.88 7.66 -18.47
N THR A 272 28.53 8.23 -17.45
CA THR A 272 29.99 8.21 -17.29
C THR A 272 30.49 7.14 -16.32
N HIS A 273 29.64 6.67 -15.39
CA HIS A 273 29.99 5.72 -14.31
C HIS A 273 29.10 4.47 -14.32
N ARG A 274 28.58 4.08 -15.49
CA ARG A 274 27.65 2.96 -15.62
C ARG A 274 28.14 1.67 -14.96
N ALA A 275 29.44 1.36 -15.08
CA ALA A 275 30.05 0.16 -14.49
C ALA A 275 29.99 0.17 -12.95
N ASP A 276 30.24 1.33 -12.31
CA ASP A 276 30.19 1.43 -10.84
C ASP A 276 28.75 1.40 -10.34
N VAL A 277 27.81 2.02 -11.07
CA VAL A 277 26.37 1.90 -10.77
C VAL A 277 25.90 0.44 -10.91
N GLN A 278 26.39 -0.31 -11.91
CA GLN A 278 26.10 -1.74 -12.06
C GLN A 278 26.63 -2.57 -10.89
N LYS A 279 27.86 -2.28 -10.41
CA LYS A 279 28.41 -2.92 -9.20
C LYS A 279 27.55 -2.62 -7.97
N PHE A 280 27.09 -1.36 -7.83
CA PHE A 280 26.20 -0.98 -6.74
C PHE A 280 24.90 -1.79 -6.77
N VAL A 281 24.22 -1.86 -7.92
CA VAL A 281 22.99 -2.65 -8.08
C VAL A 281 23.24 -4.13 -7.77
N HIS A 282 24.33 -4.70 -8.28
CA HIS A 282 24.70 -6.09 -8.00
C HIS A 282 24.95 -6.34 -6.50
N ALA A 283 25.65 -5.42 -5.82
CA ALA A 283 25.90 -5.51 -4.38
C ALA A 283 24.59 -5.42 -3.57
N VAL A 284 23.64 -4.57 -3.97
CA VAL A 284 22.30 -4.51 -3.38
C VAL A 284 21.57 -5.84 -3.51
N LEU A 285 21.54 -6.45 -4.70
CA LEU A 285 20.90 -7.75 -4.93
C LEU A 285 21.55 -8.85 -4.09
N ARG A 286 22.88 -8.90 -4.02
CA ARG A 286 23.61 -9.82 -3.13
C ARG A 286 23.27 -9.59 -1.65
N GLY A 287 23.16 -8.34 -1.23
CA GLY A 287 22.76 -7.98 0.14
C GLY A 287 21.37 -8.50 0.50
N GLN A 288 20.41 -8.40 -0.42
CA GLN A 288 19.07 -8.96 -0.22
C GLN A 288 19.08 -10.48 -0.06
N GLU A 289 19.80 -11.20 -0.94
CA GLU A 289 19.92 -12.67 -0.85
C GLU A 289 20.63 -13.10 0.45
N ALA A 290 21.73 -12.44 0.79
CA ALA A 290 22.48 -12.74 2.01
C ALA A 290 21.66 -12.48 3.29
N LEU A 291 20.89 -11.38 3.34
CA LEU A 291 19.97 -11.09 4.43
C LEU A 291 18.90 -12.19 4.54
N THR A 292 18.27 -12.55 3.43
CA THR A 292 17.22 -13.58 3.41
C THR A 292 17.75 -14.94 3.86
N GLU A 293 18.96 -15.31 3.45
CA GLU A 293 19.62 -16.53 3.92
C GLU A 293 19.91 -16.50 5.43
N MET A 294 20.36 -15.35 5.94
CA MET A 294 20.59 -15.17 7.37
C MET A 294 19.29 -15.29 8.15
N LEU A 295 18.19 -14.67 7.66
CA LEU A 295 16.87 -14.76 8.28
C LEU A 295 16.33 -16.21 8.29
N ALA A 296 16.51 -16.95 7.21
CA ALA A 296 16.13 -18.37 7.13
C ALA A 296 16.91 -19.25 8.13
N ASN A 297 18.14 -18.85 8.48
CA ASN A 297 19.01 -19.54 9.43
C ASN A 297 19.09 -18.83 10.79
N LYS A 298 18.13 -17.97 11.14
CA LYS A 298 18.07 -17.17 12.37
C LYS A 298 18.42 -17.97 13.64
N PRO A 299 17.92 -19.21 13.85
CA PRO A 299 18.23 -19.96 15.06
C PRO A 299 19.72 -20.22 15.28
N SER A 300 20.48 -20.45 14.19
CA SER A 300 21.93 -20.70 14.24
C SER A 300 22.78 -19.44 14.18
N GLN A 301 22.20 -18.28 13.84
CA GLN A 301 22.89 -17.01 13.63
C GLN A 301 22.41 -15.88 14.55
N GLN A 302 21.87 -16.22 15.72
CA GLN A 302 21.22 -15.26 16.62
C GLN A 302 22.09 -14.05 17.02
N ALA A 303 23.40 -14.24 17.23
CA ALA A 303 24.28 -13.12 17.57
C ALA A 303 24.38 -12.11 16.44
N LYS A 304 24.57 -12.60 15.21
CA LYS A 304 24.64 -11.80 13.99
C LYS A 304 23.32 -11.08 13.72
N TYR A 305 22.21 -11.79 13.89
CA TYR A 305 20.87 -11.23 13.76
C TYR A 305 20.62 -10.07 14.73
N ARG A 306 20.93 -10.26 16.02
CA ARG A 306 20.80 -9.19 17.02
C ARG A 306 21.68 -7.99 16.71
N GLN A 307 22.91 -8.21 16.25
CA GLN A 307 23.82 -7.15 15.85
C GLN A 307 23.26 -6.35 14.66
N LEU A 308 22.70 -7.03 13.67
CA LEU A 308 22.03 -6.40 12.52
C LEU A 308 20.84 -5.55 12.96
N LEU A 309 19.96 -6.11 13.80
CA LEU A 309 18.79 -5.36 14.29
C LEU A 309 19.20 -4.11 15.05
N ALA A 310 20.19 -4.21 15.96
CA ALA A 310 20.67 -3.07 16.73
C ALA A 310 21.31 -1.99 15.83
N ALA A 311 22.14 -2.38 14.87
CA ALA A 311 22.75 -1.43 13.94
C ALA A 311 21.71 -0.79 12.99
N SER A 312 20.72 -1.56 12.55
CA SER A 312 19.62 -1.02 11.76
C SER A 312 18.72 -0.09 12.57
N ALA A 313 18.43 -0.42 13.84
CA ALA A 313 17.66 0.42 14.74
C ALA A 313 18.39 1.74 15.06
N ASP A 314 19.72 1.68 15.25
CA ASP A 314 20.54 2.87 15.45
C ASP A 314 20.50 3.78 14.21
N LEU A 315 20.78 3.22 13.04
CA LEU A 315 20.83 4.00 11.80
C LEU A 315 19.45 4.51 11.35
N LEU A 316 18.42 3.64 11.34
CA LEU A 316 17.12 3.94 10.72
C LEU A 316 16.13 4.61 11.68
N LEU A 317 16.29 4.41 12.99
CA LEU A 317 15.37 4.90 14.02
C LEU A 317 16.04 5.83 15.04
N GLY A 318 17.38 5.96 15.02
CA GLY A 318 18.14 6.71 16.02
C GLY A 318 18.05 6.12 17.43
N ALA A 319 17.67 4.84 17.56
CA ALA A 319 17.37 4.16 18.81
C ALA A 319 17.82 2.68 18.75
N PRO A 320 19.06 2.35 19.11
CA PRO A 320 19.61 0.99 18.95
C PRO A 320 18.83 -0.10 19.71
N GLN A 321 18.02 0.28 20.69
CA GLN A 321 17.12 -0.63 21.44
C GLN A 321 15.81 -0.95 20.71
N ALA A 322 15.43 -0.20 19.66
CA ALA A 322 14.18 -0.36 18.90
C ALA A 322 14.24 -1.54 17.90
N THR A 323 14.81 -2.66 18.33
CA THR A 323 15.03 -3.84 17.47
C THR A 323 13.74 -4.52 17.04
N ALA A 324 12.70 -4.47 17.88
CA ALA A 324 11.38 -5.00 17.54
C ALA A 324 10.71 -4.22 16.41
N ASP A 325 10.92 -2.90 16.36
CA ASP A 325 10.39 -2.04 15.30
C ASP A 325 11.08 -2.37 13.96
N VAL A 326 12.39 -2.67 13.96
CA VAL A 326 13.11 -3.15 12.77
C VAL A 326 12.59 -4.50 12.30
N GLU A 327 12.30 -5.44 13.21
CA GLU A 327 11.66 -6.72 12.85
C GLU A 327 10.27 -6.50 12.22
N GLY A 328 9.48 -5.58 12.77
CA GLY A 328 8.20 -5.18 12.20
C GLY A 328 8.36 -4.64 10.77
N MET A 329 9.26 -3.68 10.57
CA MET A 329 9.54 -3.11 9.24
C MET A 329 10.00 -4.16 8.22
N LEU A 330 10.81 -5.17 8.65
CA LEU A 330 11.21 -6.28 7.79
C LEU A 330 10.01 -7.16 7.38
N GLY A 331 9.05 -7.33 8.28
CA GLY A 331 7.80 -8.08 8.01
C GLY A 331 6.85 -7.34 7.06
N ASP A 332 6.98 -6.03 6.97
CA ASP A 332 6.12 -5.15 6.18
C ASP A 332 6.61 -4.91 4.74
N CYS A 333 7.73 -5.51 4.34
CA CYS A 333 8.29 -5.37 3.00
C CYS A 333 8.55 -6.72 2.33
N GLU A 334 8.42 -6.74 1.01
CA GLU A 334 8.77 -7.88 0.15
C GLU A 334 9.97 -7.53 -0.72
N PHE A 335 11.10 -8.19 -0.51
CA PHE A 335 12.28 -8.03 -1.36
C PHE A 335 12.02 -8.58 -2.76
N VAL A 336 12.43 -7.84 -3.78
CA VAL A 336 12.14 -8.22 -5.17
C VAL A 336 13.26 -9.00 -5.85
N PHE A 337 14.45 -8.97 -5.32
CA PHE A 337 15.62 -9.70 -5.84
C PHE A 337 15.90 -9.42 -7.33
N HIS A 338 16.75 -10.23 -7.95
CA HIS A 338 17.04 -10.15 -9.37
C HIS A 338 15.82 -10.43 -10.24
N THR A 339 15.05 -11.49 -9.97
CA THR A 339 13.88 -11.88 -10.79
C THR A 339 12.77 -10.84 -10.76
N GLY A 340 12.51 -10.22 -9.60
CA GLY A 340 11.55 -9.14 -9.51
C GLY A 340 12.00 -7.86 -10.23
N ASN A 341 13.31 -7.57 -10.21
CA ASN A 341 13.86 -6.47 -10.99
C ASN A 341 13.73 -6.71 -12.50
N VAL A 342 13.99 -7.94 -12.99
CA VAL A 342 13.71 -8.29 -14.39
C VAL A 342 12.23 -8.01 -14.71
N ALA A 343 11.30 -8.51 -13.89
CA ALA A 343 9.87 -8.30 -14.10
C ALA A 343 9.50 -6.80 -14.09
N PHE A 344 9.96 -6.05 -13.10
CA PHE A 344 9.65 -4.62 -12.92
C PHE A 344 10.11 -3.76 -14.11
N PHE A 345 11.30 -4.01 -14.64
CA PHE A 345 11.87 -3.21 -15.72
C PHE A 345 11.51 -3.70 -17.12
N THR A 346 11.18 -4.98 -17.31
CA THR A 346 10.89 -5.56 -18.64
C THR A 346 9.42 -5.89 -18.89
N GLY A 347 8.61 -5.96 -17.84
CA GLY A 347 7.20 -6.36 -17.91
C GLY A 347 6.97 -7.86 -18.02
N VAL A 348 8.02 -8.68 -17.95
CA VAL A 348 7.86 -10.14 -17.99
C VAL A 348 7.16 -10.64 -16.73
N GLY A 349 5.98 -11.21 -16.88
CA GLY A 349 5.22 -11.81 -15.79
C GLY A 349 4.41 -10.84 -14.91
N THR A 350 4.46 -9.53 -15.18
CA THR A 350 3.73 -8.53 -14.39
C THR A 350 3.25 -7.35 -15.23
N THR A 351 2.15 -6.73 -14.79
CA THR A 351 1.68 -5.42 -15.28
C THR A 351 2.18 -4.27 -14.40
N ARG A 352 2.77 -4.56 -13.22
CA ARG A 352 3.26 -3.56 -12.27
C ARG A 352 4.71 -3.24 -12.56
N THR A 353 4.96 -2.40 -13.55
CA THR A 353 6.27 -2.03 -14.07
C THR A 353 6.61 -0.58 -13.78
N LEU A 354 7.88 -0.21 -13.93
CA LEU A 354 8.32 1.19 -13.90
C LEU A 354 7.47 2.07 -14.81
N THR A 355 7.19 1.61 -16.03
CA THR A 355 6.40 2.37 -17.02
C THR A 355 4.96 2.54 -16.57
N THR A 356 4.28 1.43 -16.20
CA THR A 356 2.87 1.50 -15.81
C THR A 356 2.65 2.31 -14.54
N LEU A 357 3.55 2.18 -13.54
CA LEU A 357 3.50 3.03 -12.36
C LEU A 357 3.67 4.51 -12.69
N THR A 358 4.64 4.84 -13.54
CA THR A 358 4.87 6.23 -13.97
C THR A 358 3.65 6.80 -14.71
N GLU A 359 3.02 5.98 -15.57
CA GLU A 359 1.81 6.38 -16.31
C GLU A 359 0.58 6.58 -15.41
N GLU A 360 0.47 5.85 -14.31
CA GLU A 360 -0.57 6.05 -13.30
C GLU A 360 -0.30 7.28 -12.42
N ILE A 361 0.94 7.46 -11.98
CA ILE A 361 1.33 8.45 -10.98
C ILE A 361 1.30 9.87 -11.57
N GLN A 362 1.94 10.11 -12.70
CA GLN A 362 2.17 11.47 -13.18
C GLN A 362 0.90 12.25 -13.51
N PRO A 363 -0.13 11.70 -14.16
CA PRO A 363 -1.40 12.41 -14.36
C PRO A 363 -2.06 12.83 -13.05
N ALA A 364 -2.08 11.93 -12.05
CA ALA A 364 -2.63 12.23 -10.74
C ALA A 364 -1.81 13.31 -10.01
N PHE A 365 -0.48 13.31 -10.15
CA PHE A 365 0.39 14.31 -9.54
C PHE A 365 0.25 15.70 -10.17
N ILE A 366 -0.07 15.80 -11.46
CA ILE A 366 -0.44 17.08 -12.09
C ILE A 366 -1.73 17.61 -11.42
N ASP A 367 -2.75 16.77 -11.29
CA ASP A 367 -4.01 17.15 -10.67
C ASP A 367 -3.87 17.48 -9.17
N MET A 368 -2.89 16.88 -8.48
CA MET A 368 -2.56 17.16 -7.07
C MET A 368 -1.65 18.41 -6.90
N GLY A 369 -1.10 18.97 -7.97
CA GLY A 369 -0.17 20.10 -7.92
C GLY A 369 1.26 19.75 -7.50
N LEU A 370 1.64 18.47 -7.56
CA LEU A 370 2.96 17.97 -7.19
C LEU A 370 3.98 18.09 -8.33
N ILE A 371 3.54 18.11 -9.56
CA ILE A 371 4.32 18.37 -10.77
C ILE A 371 3.51 19.25 -11.72
N THR A 372 4.18 19.96 -12.64
CA THR A 372 3.49 20.80 -13.62
C THR A 372 3.32 20.13 -14.98
N LYS A 373 4.15 19.16 -15.28
CA LYS A 373 4.15 18.41 -16.55
C LYS A 373 4.71 17.00 -16.36
N ARG A 374 4.38 16.13 -17.29
CA ARG A 374 4.97 14.79 -17.34
C ARG A 374 6.45 14.85 -17.73
N VAL A 375 7.29 14.09 -17.03
CA VAL A 375 8.71 13.93 -17.32
C VAL A 375 9.03 12.43 -17.34
N ALA A 376 9.54 11.94 -18.46
CA ALA A 376 9.88 10.53 -18.59
C ALA A 376 10.99 10.13 -17.60
N LEU A 377 10.76 9.06 -16.85
CA LEU A 377 11.79 8.36 -16.10
C LEU A 377 12.47 7.34 -17.01
N GLN A 378 13.77 7.24 -16.91
CA GLN A 378 14.55 6.26 -17.69
C GLN A 378 14.80 4.99 -16.87
N SER A 379 14.75 3.83 -17.54
CA SER A 379 15.29 2.58 -17.00
C SER A 379 16.79 2.53 -17.26
N ALA A 380 17.54 1.90 -16.36
CA ALA A 380 18.97 1.67 -16.54
C ALA A 380 19.29 0.76 -17.76
N GLY A 381 18.32 -0.02 -18.24
CA GLY A 381 18.51 -0.94 -19.38
C GLY A 381 19.65 -1.93 -19.13
N TRP A 382 19.62 -2.58 -17.97
CA TRP A 382 20.63 -3.58 -17.63
C TRP A 382 20.55 -4.81 -18.52
N ASP A 383 21.71 -5.36 -18.87
CA ASP A 383 21.80 -6.77 -19.23
C ASP A 383 21.73 -7.59 -17.94
N TYR A 384 20.53 -8.07 -17.62
CA TYR A 384 20.29 -8.80 -16.37
C TYR A 384 21.07 -10.11 -16.27
N SER A 385 21.54 -10.68 -17.39
CA SER A 385 22.40 -11.87 -17.37
C SER A 385 23.74 -11.59 -16.69
N GLN A 386 24.26 -10.37 -16.83
CA GLN A 386 25.51 -9.93 -16.18
C GLN A 386 25.35 -9.65 -14.69
N LEU A 387 24.12 -9.43 -14.22
CA LEU A 387 23.82 -9.18 -12.80
C LEU A 387 23.62 -10.48 -12.00
N THR A 388 23.73 -11.65 -12.63
CA THR A 388 23.49 -12.95 -11.96
C THR A 388 24.73 -13.53 -11.28
N ALA A 389 25.93 -13.01 -11.55
CA ALA A 389 27.17 -13.56 -11.02
C ALA A 389 27.18 -13.63 -9.49
N GLY A 390 27.31 -14.84 -8.93
CA GLY A 390 27.31 -15.05 -7.48
C GLY A 390 25.94 -14.91 -6.78
N LEU A 391 24.87 -14.63 -7.53
CA LEU A 391 23.50 -14.72 -7.02
C LEU A 391 23.03 -16.17 -7.04
N LYS A 392 22.34 -16.57 -5.99
CA LYS A 392 21.75 -17.91 -5.87
C LYS A 392 20.49 -18.05 -6.72
N ASN A 393 19.91 -16.92 -7.13
CA ASN A 393 18.68 -16.83 -7.93
C ASN A 393 17.61 -17.80 -7.44
N THR A 394 17.45 -17.91 -6.12
CA THR A 394 16.38 -18.69 -5.54
C THR A 394 15.08 -18.10 -6.06
N ARG A 395 14.50 -18.74 -7.06
CA ARG A 395 13.11 -18.49 -7.43
C ARG A 395 12.30 -18.89 -6.21
N ALA A 396 11.94 -17.93 -5.39
CA ALA A 396 10.84 -18.14 -4.47
C ALA A 396 9.66 -18.49 -5.36
N VAL A 397 9.31 -19.77 -5.44
CA VAL A 397 7.99 -20.18 -5.87
C VAL A 397 7.09 -19.58 -4.80
N ALA A 398 6.43 -18.48 -5.14
CA ALA A 398 5.51 -17.86 -4.22
C ALA A 398 4.50 -18.91 -3.80
N ALA A 399 4.52 -19.29 -2.53
CA ALA A 399 3.50 -20.16 -1.98
C ALA A 399 2.14 -19.51 -2.22
N PRO A 400 1.06 -20.29 -2.45
CA PRO A 400 -0.28 -19.73 -2.56
C PRO A 400 -0.55 -18.84 -1.34
N LYS A 401 -0.97 -17.59 -1.57
CA LYS A 401 -1.23 -16.62 -0.49
C LYS A 401 -2.50 -16.94 0.27
N PHE A 402 -3.43 -17.63 -0.37
CA PHE A 402 -4.73 -17.97 0.19
C PHE A 402 -4.89 -19.50 0.27
N ASP A 403 -5.55 -19.96 1.34
CA ASP A 403 -6.13 -21.28 1.40
C ASP A 403 -7.51 -21.21 0.72
N PRO A 404 -7.71 -21.88 -0.44
CA PRO A 404 -8.97 -21.78 -1.18
C PRO A 404 -10.20 -22.25 -0.39
N GLU A 405 -10.05 -23.26 0.48
CA GLU A 405 -11.18 -23.80 1.27
C GLU A 405 -11.57 -22.80 2.38
N ARG A 406 -10.59 -22.24 3.09
CA ARG A 406 -10.84 -21.20 4.10
C ARG A 406 -11.40 -19.93 3.48
N ALA A 407 -10.87 -19.51 2.33
CA ALA A 407 -11.36 -18.37 1.59
C ALA A 407 -12.81 -18.56 1.14
N GLN A 408 -13.15 -19.76 0.61
CA GLN A 408 -14.53 -20.10 0.23
C GLN A 408 -15.47 -20.04 1.45
N GLN A 409 -15.07 -20.63 2.58
CA GLN A 409 -15.86 -20.62 3.83
C GLN A 409 -16.06 -19.19 4.37
N ALA A 410 -15.04 -18.35 4.33
CA ALA A 410 -15.12 -16.95 4.75
C ALA A 410 -16.13 -16.18 3.90
N VAL A 411 -16.06 -16.36 2.57
CA VAL A 411 -17.02 -15.76 1.63
C VAL A 411 -18.45 -16.24 1.89
N GLU A 412 -18.67 -17.54 2.06
CA GLU A 412 -19.99 -18.11 2.34
C GLU A 412 -20.56 -17.62 3.67
N LYS A 413 -19.72 -17.50 4.71
CA LYS A 413 -20.11 -16.98 6.02
C LYS A 413 -20.54 -15.50 5.92
N GLN A 414 -19.77 -14.65 5.24
CA GLN A 414 -20.14 -13.24 5.04
C GLN A 414 -21.44 -13.10 4.27
N LEU A 415 -21.69 -13.93 3.26
CA LEU A 415 -22.94 -13.95 2.51
C LEU A 415 -24.16 -14.34 3.36
N ALA A 416 -23.97 -15.14 4.41
CA ALA A 416 -25.03 -15.64 5.27
C ALA A 416 -25.45 -14.67 6.39
N VAL A 417 -24.58 -13.71 6.77
CA VAL A 417 -24.78 -12.89 7.98
C VAL A 417 -25.84 -11.81 7.80
N GLU A 418 -25.79 -11.03 6.70
CA GLU A 418 -26.81 -10.00 6.42
C GLU A 418 -26.98 -9.77 4.91
N PRO A 419 -28.21 -9.75 4.38
CA PRO A 419 -28.47 -9.31 3.01
C PRO A 419 -28.06 -7.83 2.86
N GLY A 420 -27.05 -7.55 2.03
CA GLY A 420 -26.53 -6.21 1.78
C GLY A 420 -25.19 -5.88 2.47
N ALA A 421 -24.83 -6.53 3.58
CA ALA A 421 -23.51 -6.35 4.21
C ALA A 421 -22.39 -6.78 3.23
N TRP A 422 -22.59 -7.85 2.49
CA TRP A 422 -21.65 -8.31 1.45
C TRP A 422 -21.27 -7.24 0.42
N GLU A 423 -22.20 -6.36 0.06
CA GLU A 423 -21.97 -5.32 -0.95
C GLU A 423 -21.07 -4.20 -0.44
N ILE A 424 -20.94 -4.05 0.87
CA ILE A 424 -20.26 -2.93 1.53
C ILE A 424 -19.02 -3.42 2.28
N GLU A 425 -19.18 -4.40 3.18
CA GLU A 425 -18.10 -4.82 4.08
C GLU A 425 -16.93 -5.44 3.34
N GLY A 426 -15.73 -4.87 3.54
CA GLY A 426 -14.49 -5.33 2.93
C GLY A 426 -14.45 -5.27 1.39
N THR A 427 -15.47 -4.70 0.73
CA THR A 427 -15.46 -4.52 -0.72
C THR A 427 -14.61 -3.30 -1.10
N LEU A 428 -13.54 -3.54 -1.88
CA LEU A 428 -12.66 -2.49 -2.34
C LEU A 428 -13.09 -1.97 -3.70
N PHE A 429 -13.19 -2.85 -4.69
CA PHE A 429 -13.55 -2.50 -6.07
C PHE A 429 -14.43 -3.57 -6.70
N VAL A 430 -15.21 -3.16 -7.69
CA VAL A 430 -16.09 -4.05 -8.46
C VAL A 430 -15.90 -3.77 -9.94
N ILE A 431 -15.63 -4.82 -10.71
CA ILE A 431 -15.65 -4.81 -12.18
C ILE A 431 -16.82 -5.68 -12.64
N GLU A 432 -17.69 -5.13 -13.46
CA GLU A 432 -18.90 -5.82 -13.92
C GLU A 432 -18.80 -6.16 -15.41
N ILE A 433 -19.03 -7.43 -15.73
CA ILE A 433 -19.08 -7.96 -17.10
C ILE A 433 -20.49 -8.44 -17.37
N THR A 434 -21.14 -7.94 -18.44
CA THR A 434 -22.50 -8.32 -18.82
C THR A 434 -22.48 -9.37 -19.92
N PHE A 435 -23.44 -10.33 -19.87
CA PHE A 435 -23.55 -11.45 -20.80
C PHE A 435 -24.79 -11.34 -21.70
N ASP A 436 -24.65 -11.80 -22.93
CA ASP A 436 -25.80 -11.97 -23.80
C ASP A 436 -26.72 -13.11 -23.30
N PRO A 437 -28.02 -13.11 -23.67
CA PRO A 437 -28.94 -14.17 -23.29
C PRO A 437 -28.42 -15.54 -23.75
N ASN A 438 -28.47 -16.52 -22.84
CA ASN A 438 -28.04 -17.91 -23.06
C ASN A 438 -26.54 -18.14 -23.37
N GLN A 439 -25.69 -17.14 -23.23
CA GLN A 439 -24.27 -17.32 -23.36
C GLN A 439 -23.72 -18.02 -22.09
N SER A 440 -23.17 -19.22 -22.28
CA SER A 440 -22.42 -19.97 -21.27
C SER A 440 -20.93 -20.07 -21.62
N VAL A 441 -20.58 -19.71 -22.87
CA VAL A 441 -19.20 -19.72 -23.37
C VAL A 441 -18.71 -18.28 -23.47
N PHE A 442 -17.56 -18.06 -22.97
CA PHE A 442 -16.91 -16.76 -22.92
C PHE A 442 -16.13 -16.51 -24.22
N VAL A 443 -16.40 -15.39 -24.89
CA VAL A 443 -15.64 -14.96 -26.09
C VAL A 443 -14.62 -13.92 -25.66
N GLU A 444 -13.36 -14.32 -25.59
CA GLU A 444 -12.26 -13.56 -25.04
C GLU A 444 -12.10 -12.16 -25.68
N ASP A 445 -12.12 -12.07 -26.99
CA ASP A 445 -11.93 -10.81 -27.74
C ASP A 445 -12.93 -9.71 -27.35
N ARG A 446 -14.14 -10.07 -26.96
CA ARG A 446 -15.17 -9.11 -26.59
C ARG A 446 -14.91 -8.46 -25.24
N TYR A 447 -14.21 -9.16 -24.34
CA TYR A 447 -14.01 -8.76 -22.96
C TYR A 447 -12.54 -8.49 -22.63
N ALA A 448 -11.66 -8.40 -23.63
CA ALA A 448 -10.23 -8.19 -23.46
C ALA A 448 -9.92 -6.96 -22.59
N ASN A 449 -10.63 -5.84 -22.79
CA ASN A 449 -10.46 -4.63 -21.98
C ASN A 449 -10.88 -4.83 -20.51
N ASP A 450 -11.97 -5.57 -20.27
CA ASP A 450 -12.43 -5.86 -18.90
C ASP A 450 -11.47 -6.82 -18.20
N TYR A 451 -10.91 -7.78 -18.93
CA TYR A 451 -9.90 -8.68 -18.42
C TYR A 451 -8.59 -7.97 -18.13
N GLN A 452 -8.14 -7.07 -18.99
CA GLN A 452 -6.97 -6.25 -18.74
C GLN A 452 -7.14 -5.42 -17.47
N LYS A 453 -8.31 -4.81 -17.27
CA LYS A 453 -8.63 -4.05 -16.06
C LYS A 453 -8.69 -4.95 -14.82
N ALA A 454 -9.33 -6.11 -14.91
CA ALA A 454 -9.38 -7.09 -13.83
C ALA A 454 -7.99 -7.59 -13.45
N LEU A 455 -7.12 -7.83 -14.46
CA LEU A 455 -5.75 -8.24 -14.27
C LEU A 455 -4.92 -7.17 -13.56
N GLN A 456 -5.02 -5.92 -14.01
CA GLN A 456 -4.31 -4.80 -13.40
C GLN A 456 -4.70 -4.67 -11.93
N ILE A 457 -5.99 -4.75 -11.60
CA ILE A 457 -6.47 -4.67 -10.22
C ILE A 457 -6.03 -5.89 -9.42
N ALA A 458 -6.17 -7.12 -9.95
CA ALA A 458 -5.74 -8.33 -9.26
C ALA A 458 -4.24 -8.32 -8.93
N GLN A 459 -3.40 -7.84 -9.83
CA GLN A 459 -1.97 -7.69 -9.55
C GLN A 459 -1.65 -6.56 -8.59
N THR A 460 -2.37 -5.43 -8.66
CA THR A 460 -2.20 -4.31 -7.73
C THR A 460 -2.58 -4.70 -6.31
N TYR A 461 -3.70 -5.42 -6.18
CA TYR A 461 -4.25 -5.89 -4.90
C TYR A 461 -3.94 -7.38 -4.69
N GLY A 462 -2.69 -7.77 -4.88
CA GLY A 462 -2.24 -9.17 -4.80
C GLY A 462 -2.43 -9.83 -3.43
N GLY A 463 -2.72 -9.06 -2.37
CA GLY A 463 -3.10 -9.56 -1.05
C GLY A 463 -4.62 -9.57 -0.80
N ALA A 464 -5.45 -9.13 -1.75
CA ALA A 464 -6.90 -9.19 -1.66
C ALA A 464 -7.46 -10.44 -2.33
N LEU A 465 -8.62 -10.89 -1.85
CA LEU A 465 -9.37 -11.95 -2.51
C LEU A 465 -10.16 -11.37 -3.69
N VAL A 466 -10.16 -12.04 -4.83
CA VAL A 466 -10.95 -11.70 -6.00
C VAL A 466 -12.12 -12.68 -6.13
N VAL A 467 -13.32 -12.23 -5.78
CA VAL A 467 -14.52 -13.05 -5.85
C VAL A 467 -15.19 -12.84 -7.20
N VAL A 468 -15.29 -13.89 -7.98
CA VAL A 468 -15.99 -13.92 -9.26
C VAL A 468 -17.45 -14.33 -9.00
N GLU A 469 -18.34 -13.33 -9.00
CA GLU A 469 -19.75 -13.53 -8.68
C GLU A 469 -20.61 -13.67 -9.94
N GLY A 470 -21.31 -14.78 -10.08
CA GLY A 470 -22.32 -14.94 -11.11
C GLY A 470 -23.72 -14.51 -10.63
N HIS A 471 -24.45 -13.83 -11.50
CA HIS A 471 -25.83 -13.40 -11.24
C HIS A 471 -26.78 -13.90 -12.34
N SER A 472 -28.05 -14.12 -11.96
CA SER A 472 -29.14 -14.53 -12.84
C SER A 472 -30.29 -13.52 -12.80
N ASP A 473 -31.05 -13.49 -13.85
CA ASP A 473 -32.25 -12.66 -13.95
C ASP A 473 -33.39 -13.26 -13.13
N PRO A 474 -34.08 -12.48 -12.27
CA PRO A 474 -35.20 -12.96 -11.46
C PRO A 474 -36.52 -13.11 -12.21
N LEU A 475 -36.62 -12.65 -13.46
CA LEU A 475 -37.90 -12.55 -14.18
C LEU A 475 -38.74 -13.84 -14.17
N GLY A 476 -38.13 -15.00 -14.46
CA GLY A 476 -38.82 -16.28 -14.47
C GLY A 476 -39.44 -16.63 -13.11
N ILE A 477 -38.73 -16.34 -12.04
CA ILE A 477 -39.21 -16.59 -10.66
C ILE A 477 -40.34 -15.61 -10.30
N LEU A 478 -40.20 -14.33 -10.67
CA LEU A 478 -41.24 -13.31 -10.44
C LEU A 478 -42.52 -13.67 -11.17
N GLN A 479 -42.44 -14.15 -12.42
CA GLN A 479 -43.58 -14.62 -13.19
C GLN A 479 -44.24 -15.87 -12.58
N ALA A 480 -43.46 -16.82 -12.08
CA ALA A 480 -43.94 -18.00 -11.37
C ALA A 480 -44.65 -17.63 -10.07
N GLN A 481 -44.12 -16.68 -9.31
CA GLN A 481 -44.76 -16.12 -8.09
C GLN A 481 -46.12 -15.48 -8.42
N GLN A 482 -46.19 -14.67 -9.48
CA GLN A 482 -47.43 -14.03 -9.92
C GLN A 482 -48.51 -15.04 -10.35
N LYS A 483 -48.07 -16.20 -10.87
CA LYS A 483 -48.99 -17.31 -11.24
C LYS A 483 -49.40 -18.16 -10.03
N GLY A 484 -48.92 -17.88 -8.84
CA GLY A 484 -49.24 -18.60 -7.62
C GLY A 484 -48.58 -19.95 -7.50
N GLU A 485 -47.40 -20.13 -8.12
CA GLU A 485 -46.63 -21.38 -7.99
C GLU A 485 -46.28 -21.68 -6.55
N ARG A 486 -46.21 -22.98 -6.21
CA ARG A 486 -45.92 -23.45 -4.86
C ARG A 486 -44.48 -23.06 -4.45
N LYS A 487 -44.29 -22.90 -3.13
CA LYS A 487 -42.99 -22.52 -2.54
C LYS A 487 -41.86 -23.45 -2.96
N GLU A 488 -42.12 -24.77 -2.98
CA GLU A 488 -41.15 -25.80 -3.33
C GLU A 488 -40.65 -25.62 -4.78
N VAL A 489 -41.55 -25.23 -5.70
CA VAL A 489 -41.21 -24.95 -7.11
C VAL A 489 -40.34 -23.68 -7.19
N LEU A 490 -40.72 -22.63 -6.48
CA LEU A 490 -39.96 -21.37 -6.43
C LEU A 490 -38.57 -21.58 -5.84
N ASP A 491 -38.44 -22.37 -4.78
CA ASP A 491 -37.16 -22.68 -4.15
C ASP A 491 -36.28 -23.53 -5.09
N GLN A 492 -36.86 -24.46 -5.81
CA GLN A 492 -36.17 -25.24 -6.86
C GLN A 492 -35.68 -24.32 -8.00
N MET A 493 -36.50 -23.37 -8.45
CA MET A 493 -36.10 -22.39 -9.47
C MET A 493 -34.96 -21.49 -8.98
N ARG A 494 -34.98 -21.06 -7.72
CA ARG A 494 -33.87 -20.30 -7.09
C ARG A 494 -32.58 -21.11 -7.07
N GLN A 495 -32.65 -22.39 -6.68
CA GLN A 495 -31.48 -23.27 -6.66
C GLN A 495 -30.91 -23.49 -8.07
N VAL A 496 -31.76 -23.69 -9.08
CA VAL A 496 -31.32 -23.78 -10.47
C VAL A 496 -30.63 -22.49 -10.93
N ALA A 497 -31.21 -21.34 -10.61
CA ALA A 497 -30.60 -20.04 -10.91
C ALA A 497 -29.23 -19.84 -10.21
N LYS A 498 -29.11 -20.32 -8.96
CA LYS A 498 -27.85 -20.29 -8.21
C LYS A 498 -26.79 -21.18 -8.85
N ASN A 499 -27.14 -22.41 -9.21
CA ASN A 499 -26.23 -23.34 -9.87
C ASN A 499 -25.78 -22.82 -11.25
N LEU A 500 -26.71 -22.25 -12.05
CA LEU A 500 -26.38 -21.65 -13.34
C LEU A 500 -25.44 -20.44 -13.20
N SER A 501 -25.68 -19.59 -12.22
CA SER A 501 -24.84 -18.44 -11.96
C SER A 501 -23.43 -18.82 -11.46
N LEU A 502 -23.32 -19.88 -10.65
CA LEU A 502 -22.04 -20.46 -10.25
C LEU A 502 -21.28 -21.05 -11.44
N ALA A 503 -21.96 -21.78 -12.32
CA ALA A 503 -21.33 -22.33 -13.53
C ALA A 503 -20.76 -21.22 -14.42
N ARG A 504 -21.47 -20.10 -14.58
CA ARG A 504 -20.99 -18.91 -15.30
C ARG A 504 -19.78 -18.28 -14.61
N ALA A 505 -19.82 -18.11 -13.29
CA ALA A 505 -18.69 -17.56 -12.52
C ALA A 505 -17.44 -18.44 -12.70
N ASN A 506 -17.57 -19.77 -12.62
CA ASN A 506 -16.46 -20.69 -12.84
C ASN A 506 -15.91 -20.62 -14.27
N SER A 507 -16.78 -20.50 -15.27
CA SER A 507 -16.36 -20.36 -16.67
C SER A 507 -15.55 -19.08 -16.87
N VAL A 508 -16.01 -17.94 -16.33
CA VAL A 508 -15.30 -16.66 -16.40
C VAL A 508 -13.97 -16.72 -15.65
N ARG A 509 -13.96 -17.29 -14.44
CA ARG A 509 -12.72 -17.49 -13.67
C ARG A 509 -11.69 -18.29 -14.46
N SER A 510 -12.09 -19.42 -15.05
CA SER A 510 -11.20 -20.28 -15.82
C SER A 510 -10.68 -19.58 -17.09
N SER A 511 -11.54 -18.87 -17.81
CA SER A 511 -11.17 -18.09 -18.98
C SER A 511 -10.22 -16.95 -18.63
N PHE A 512 -10.44 -16.25 -17.52
CA PHE A 512 -9.56 -15.20 -17.03
C PHE A 512 -8.17 -15.76 -16.67
N ILE A 513 -8.10 -16.90 -15.97
CA ILE A 513 -6.83 -17.54 -15.64
C ILE A 513 -6.08 -17.97 -16.91
N GLN A 514 -6.83 -18.46 -17.93
CA GLN A 514 -6.23 -18.81 -19.22
C GLN A 514 -5.71 -17.57 -19.95
N TYR A 515 -6.49 -16.50 -19.99
CA TYR A 515 -6.05 -15.21 -20.53
C TYR A 515 -4.72 -14.73 -19.90
N CYS A 516 -4.58 -14.82 -18.56
CA CYS A 516 -3.33 -14.47 -17.91
C CYS A 516 -2.14 -15.32 -18.39
N LYS A 517 -2.36 -16.64 -18.55
CA LYS A 517 -1.34 -17.57 -19.06
C LYS A 517 -0.93 -17.24 -20.50
N ASP A 518 -1.89 -16.97 -21.37
CA ASP A 518 -1.65 -16.68 -22.79
C ASP A 518 -0.88 -15.37 -22.98
N HIS A 519 -1.05 -14.43 -22.03
CA HIS A 519 -0.27 -13.19 -21.98
C HIS A 519 1.01 -13.29 -21.14
N SER A 520 1.42 -14.50 -20.74
CA SER A 520 2.62 -14.75 -19.91
C SER A 520 2.64 -13.98 -18.59
N ILE A 521 1.47 -13.75 -17.99
CA ILE A 521 1.33 -13.04 -16.73
C ILE A 521 1.07 -14.01 -15.59
N ASN A 522 1.87 -13.90 -14.54
CA ASN A 522 1.74 -14.72 -13.35
C ASN A 522 0.67 -14.16 -12.42
N VAL A 523 -0.35 -14.96 -12.12
CA VAL A 523 -1.34 -14.68 -11.09
C VAL A 523 -1.42 -15.83 -10.10
N ASP A 524 -1.63 -15.52 -8.85
CA ASP A 524 -1.92 -16.53 -7.83
C ASP A 524 -3.36 -17.02 -8.00
N GLN A 525 -3.53 -18.26 -8.47
CA GLN A 525 -4.85 -18.82 -8.71
C GLN A 525 -5.68 -18.98 -7.42
N SER A 526 -5.04 -19.08 -6.25
CA SER A 526 -5.73 -19.14 -4.96
C SER A 526 -6.44 -17.84 -4.59
N GLN A 527 -6.08 -16.73 -5.24
CA GLN A 527 -6.72 -15.44 -5.06
C GLN A 527 -8.15 -15.40 -5.61
N PHE A 528 -8.51 -16.32 -6.54
CA PHE A 528 -9.77 -16.25 -7.27
C PHE A 528 -10.77 -17.29 -6.80
N ILE A 529 -11.87 -16.82 -6.20
CA ILE A 529 -12.98 -17.64 -5.72
C ILE A 529 -14.22 -17.39 -6.59
N ALA A 530 -14.90 -18.45 -7.04
CA ALA A 530 -16.13 -18.32 -7.80
C ALA A 530 -17.37 -18.62 -6.93
N ILE A 531 -18.38 -17.75 -6.99
CA ILE A 531 -19.65 -17.93 -6.29
C ILE A 531 -20.85 -17.69 -7.19
N GLY A 532 -21.96 -18.39 -6.92
CA GLY A 532 -23.24 -18.17 -7.58
C GLY A 532 -24.20 -17.43 -6.66
N ARG A 533 -24.59 -16.20 -7.04
CA ARG A 533 -25.57 -15.38 -6.31
C ARG A 533 -27.01 -15.64 -6.77
N GLY A 534 -27.19 -16.41 -7.84
CA GLY A 534 -28.54 -16.64 -8.39
C GLY A 534 -29.27 -15.33 -8.64
N VAL A 535 -30.45 -15.19 -8.03
CA VAL A 535 -31.31 -13.99 -8.13
C VAL A 535 -31.33 -13.16 -6.85
N GLU A 536 -30.40 -13.39 -5.91
CA GLU A 536 -30.40 -12.73 -4.59
C GLU A 536 -30.07 -11.24 -4.64
N ALA A 537 -29.25 -10.81 -5.60
CA ALA A 537 -28.82 -9.43 -5.74
C ALA A 537 -29.04 -8.92 -7.18
N PRO A 538 -30.28 -8.76 -7.64
CA PRO A 538 -30.55 -8.25 -8.97
C PRO A 538 -30.20 -6.75 -9.05
N LYS A 539 -29.68 -6.31 -10.21
CA LYS A 539 -29.41 -4.89 -10.47
C LYS A 539 -30.72 -4.11 -10.65
N PHE A 540 -31.70 -4.76 -11.26
CA PHE A 540 -33.08 -4.26 -11.46
C PHE A 540 -34.08 -5.24 -10.90
N ASN A 541 -34.97 -4.82 -10.00
CA ASN A 541 -36.00 -5.66 -9.37
C ASN A 541 -37.33 -4.91 -9.18
N PRO A 542 -38.37 -5.20 -9.93
CA PRO A 542 -38.41 -6.10 -11.08
C PRO A 542 -37.74 -5.48 -12.32
N PRO A 543 -37.12 -6.29 -13.20
CA PRO A 543 -36.63 -5.81 -14.49
C PRO A 543 -37.82 -5.55 -15.43
N ARG A 544 -37.81 -4.39 -16.11
CA ARG A 544 -38.94 -3.93 -16.96
C ARG A 544 -38.61 -3.99 -18.45
N THR A 545 -37.34 -3.87 -18.81
CA THR A 545 -36.87 -3.87 -20.21
C THR A 545 -35.92 -5.03 -20.48
N LYS A 546 -35.70 -5.34 -21.77
CA LYS A 546 -34.72 -6.37 -22.19
C LYS A 546 -33.30 -6.04 -21.72
N GLU A 547 -32.97 -4.76 -21.70
CA GLU A 547 -31.67 -4.24 -21.23
C GLU A 547 -31.52 -4.45 -19.73
N GLU A 548 -32.56 -4.21 -18.93
CA GLU A 548 -32.56 -4.46 -17.49
C GLU A 548 -32.45 -5.96 -17.17
N TRP A 549 -33.10 -6.81 -17.96
CA TRP A 549 -32.94 -8.27 -17.85
C TRP A 549 -31.50 -8.70 -18.19
N ALA A 550 -30.92 -8.12 -19.25
CA ALA A 550 -29.55 -8.39 -19.63
C ALA A 550 -28.58 -7.94 -18.51
N ALA A 551 -28.80 -6.78 -17.93
CA ALA A 551 -27.99 -6.25 -16.85
C ALA A 551 -28.04 -7.09 -15.55
N ASN A 552 -29.14 -7.85 -15.34
CA ASN A 552 -29.21 -8.82 -14.23
C ASN A 552 -28.38 -10.09 -14.51
N ARG A 553 -28.13 -10.44 -15.77
CA ARG A 553 -27.26 -11.55 -16.17
C ARG A 553 -25.84 -11.07 -16.33
N ARG A 554 -25.14 -10.97 -15.23
CA ARG A 554 -23.77 -10.44 -15.18
C ARG A 554 -22.84 -11.35 -14.39
N VAL A 555 -21.55 -11.16 -14.58
CA VAL A 555 -20.50 -11.63 -13.67
C VAL A 555 -19.74 -10.41 -13.16
N ARG A 556 -19.44 -10.41 -11.88
CA ARG A 556 -18.70 -9.35 -11.22
C ARG A 556 -17.38 -9.91 -10.71
N PHE A 557 -16.28 -9.18 -10.90
CA PHE A 557 -15.06 -9.36 -10.13
C PHE A 557 -15.13 -8.40 -8.95
N VAL A 558 -15.25 -8.95 -7.75
CA VAL A 558 -15.35 -8.20 -6.52
C VAL A 558 -14.06 -8.39 -5.75
N ILE A 559 -13.29 -7.31 -5.60
CA ILE A 559 -12.05 -7.32 -4.87
C ILE A 559 -12.39 -7.10 -3.39
N LYS A 560 -12.13 -8.12 -2.57
CA LYS A 560 -12.47 -8.15 -1.15
C LYS A 560 -11.24 -8.17 -0.27
N GLN A 561 -11.26 -7.32 0.75
CA GLN A 561 -10.33 -7.41 1.87
C GLN A 561 -10.86 -8.46 2.85
N VAL A 562 -10.14 -9.58 2.97
CA VAL A 562 -10.56 -10.71 3.81
C VAL A 562 -9.67 -10.82 5.07
N GLU A 563 -8.80 -9.85 5.29
CA GLU A 563 -7.73 -9.88 6.31
C GLU A 563 -8.23 -10.10 7.75
N ALA A 564 -9.37 -9.51 8.11
CA ALA A 564 -9.86 -9.55 9.50
C ALA A 564 -10.27 -10.96 9.97
N GLU A 565 -10.59 -11.86 9.05
CA GLU A 565 -11.06 -13.23 9.38
C GLU A 565 -10.02 -14.33 9.11
N LEU A 566 -9.02 -14.07 8.25
CA LEU A 566 -8.01 -15.06 7.86
C LEU A 566 -6.67 -14.90 8.57
N SER A 567 -6.38 -13.74 9.13
CA SER A 567 -5.20 -13.51 9.94
C SER A 567 -5.53 -13.63 11.44
N GLU A 568 -5.57 -14.84 11.99
CA GLU A 568 -5.03 -15.00 13.33
C GLU A 568 -3.55 -14.60 13.22
N PHE A 569 -3.22 -13.45 13.80
CA PHE A 569 -1.86 -13.00 14.01
C PHE A 569 -1.15 -14.13 14.78
N LYS A 570 -0.44 -15.01 14.07
CA LYS A 570 0.58 -15.84 14.71
C LYS A 570 1.79 -14.93 14.84
N PRO A 571 2.13 -14.47 16.06
CA PRO A 571 3.45 -13.92 16.28
C PRO A 571 4.44 -14.95 15.75
N LEU A 572 5.40 -14.51 14.94
CA LEU A 572 6.52 -15.36 14.54
C LEU A 572 7.06 -15.97 15.82
N GLY A 573 6.88 -17.29 15.98
CA GLY A 573 6.95 -18.02 17.23
C GLY A 573 8.23 -17.74 18.01
N ASN A 574 8.06 -17.78 19.33
CA ASN A 574 9.12 -17.76 20.35
C ASN A 574 10.26 -18.75 20.05
#